data_2c742552e7f2d8f1b8e2b57215624153
#
_entry.id   2c742552e7f2d8f1b8e2b57215624153
#
_cell.length_a   1.000
_cell.length_b   1.000
_cell.length_c   1.000
_cell.angle_alpha   90.00
_cell.angle_beta   90.00
_cell.angle_gamma   90.00
#
_symmetry.space_group_name_H-M   'P 1'
#
loop_
_entity.id
_entity.type
_entity.pdbx_description
1 polymer ?
#
loop_
_entity_poly.entity_id
_entity_poly.type
_entity_poly.pdbx_seq_one_letter_code
_entity_poly.pdbx_strand_id
1 'polypeptide(L)'
;MYNIIMYAIQFGIAVGSLFNEKLRKMWRGEQEAVRILREKVEPNAQYVWFHAASLGEFEQGRPLIEQIRKDYPQYKILLTFFSPSGYEVRKNYEGADIITYLPIDTVGNARRFLRAVRPVMAFFIKYEFWYNYLHVLQHRGTPAYSVSSIFRPDQIFFKWYGSGYGRVLRCFSRFFVQNEESKELLSKIGISDAVVVGDTRFDRVLQIKEASKKLPLVEKFINIDATDRKKVFVAGSSWQPDEEIFLKYFNEHKDWKLIIAPHVIGEDHLKTILSLIKDKKVVRYTQATEENVVEADVLIIDCFGLLSSIYHYGDVAYVGGGFGVGIHNVLEAAVWDMPVLFGPNNKHFAEAQGLLRDGGGFEVFDIEGFSLLMNRFAEDEEYRTACGALAGAYVESLAGATNKVLSNVKL
;
A
#
# COMPACT_ATOMS: atom_id res chain seq x y z
N MET A 1 -25.70 -19.97 9.28
CA MET A 1 -25.33 -19.73 7.85
C MET A 1 -23.86 -19.40 7.70
N TYR A 2 -23.28 -18.38 8.37
CA TYR A 2 -21.85 -18.00 8.25
C TYR A 2 -20.87 -19.21 8.37
N ASN A 3 -21.00 -19.99 9.45
CA ASN A 3 -20.09 -21.13 9.67
C ASN A 3 -20.17 -22.20 8.57
N ILE A 4 -21.35 -22.45 8.01
CA ILE A 4 -21.51 -23.39 6.89
C ILE A 4 -20.73 -22.89 5.68
N ILE A 5 -20.83 -21.58 5.38
CA ILE A 5 -20.09 -20.93 4.29
C ILE A 5 -18.58 -21.03 4.55
N MET A 6 -18.10 -20.77 5.76
CA MET A 6 -16.67 -20.87 6.09
C MET A 6 -16.13 -22.30 5.95
N TYR A 7 -16.89 -23.33 6.35
CA TYR A 7 -16.49 -24.72 6.11
C TYR A 7 -16.49 -25.08 4.62
N ALA A 8 -17.46 -24.57 3.84
CA ALA A 8 -17.49 -24.77 2.39
C ALA A 8 -16.28 -24.09 1.70
N ILE A 9 -15.92 -22.87 2.13
CA ILE A 9 -14.73 -22.15 1.64
C ILE A 9 -13.46 -22.94 2.02
N GLN A 10 -13.35 -23.41 3.25
CA GLN A 10 -12.21 -24.22 3.70
C GLN A 10 -12.06 -25.49 2.85
N PHE A 11 -13.15 -26.19 2.58
CA PHE A 11 -13.15 -27.34 1.70
C PHE A 11 -12.75 -26.98 0.27
N GLY A 12 -13.29 -25.86 -0.26
CA GLY A 12 -12.93 -25.34 -1.59
C GLY A 12 -11.45 -25.00 -1.71
N ILE A 13 -10.85 -24.38 -0.68
CA ILE A 13 -9.40 -24.10 -0.64
C ILE A 13 -8.61 -25.41 -0.59
N ALA A 14 -9.02 -26.39 0.22
CA ALA A 14 -8.37 -27.69 0.31
C ALA A 14 -8.34 -28.41 -1.05
N VAL A 15 -9.49 -28.50 -1.73
CA VAL A 15 -9.59 -29.11 -3.07
C VAL A 15 -8.84 -28.28 -4.11
N GLY A 16 -9.03 -26.96 -4.13
CA GLY A 16 -8.36 -26.04 -5.07
C GLY A 16 -6.83 -26.03 -4.91
N SER A 17 -6.33 -26.33 -3.71
CA SER A 17 -4.89 -26.43 -3.44
C SER A 17 -4.18 -27.52 -4.24
N LEU A 18 -4.92 -28.51 -4.75
CA LEU A 18 -4.39 -29.56 -5.62
C LEU A 18 -4.04 -29.02 -7.01
N PHE A 19 -4.74 -27.99 -7.47
CA PHE A 19 -4.66 -27.48 -8.84
C PHE A 19 -4.06 -26.07 -8.95
N ASN A 20 -4.03 -25.29 -7.86
CA ASN A 20 -3.61 -23.89 -7.86
C ASN A 20 -2.52 -23.65 -6.81
N GLU A 21 -1.37 -23.13 -7.25
CA GLU A 21 -0.20 -22.88 -6.38
C GLU A 21 -0.51 -21.87 -5.27
N LYS A 22 -1.27 -20.81 -5.58
CA LYS A 22 -1.65 -19.79 -4.59
C LYS A 22 -2.50 -20.41 -3.47
N LEU A 23 -3.51 -21.22 -3.83
CA LEU A 23 -4.36 -21.92 -2.85
C LEU A 23 -3.56 -22.97 -2.07
N ARG A 24 -2.58 -23.60 -2.69
CA ARG A 24 -1.67 -24.55 -2.04
C ARG A 24 -0.82 -23.89 -0.96
N LYS A 25 -0.27 -22.71 -1.24
CA LYS A 25 0.47 -21.92 -0.26
C LYS A 25 -0.41 -21.52 0.92
N MET A 26 -1.62 -21.04 0.65
CA MET A 26 -2.61 -20.71 1.69
C MET A 26 -2.91 -21.93 2.56
N TRP A 27 -3.36 -23.03 1.95
CA TRP A 27 -3.75 -24.23 2.67
C TRP A 27 -2.65 -24.77 3.58
N ARG A 28 -1.41 -24.89 3.06
CA ARG A 28 -0.26 -25.34 3.86
C ARG A 28 0.08 -24.38 4.98
N GLY A 29 0.14 -23.08 4.69
CA GLY A 29 0.46 -22.06 5.68
C GLY A 29 -0.58 -22.00 6.81
N GLU A 30 -1.87 -22.12 6.49
CA GLU A 30 -2.94 -22.18 7.49
C GLU A 30 -2.83 -23.42 8.41
N GLN A 31 -2.47 -24.59 7.85
CA GLN A 31 -2.27 -25.80 8.64
C GLN A 31 -1.06 -25.67 9.59
N GLU A 32 -0.02 -24.97 9.15
CA GLU A 32 1.18 -24.76 9.96
C GLU A 32 1.01 -23.66 11.01
N ALA A 33 0.08 -22.73 10.83
CA ALA A 33 -0.06 -21.54 11.68
C ALA A 33 -0.14 -21.88 13.18
N VAL A 34 -0.98 -22.84 13.57
CA VAL A 34 -1.14 -23.23 14.99
C VAL A 34 0.12 -23.91 15.52
N ARG A 35 0.85 -24.67 14.68
CA ARG A 35 2.13 -25.27 15.05
C ARG A 35 3.18 -24.20 15.32
N ILE A 36 3.32 -23.23 14.39
CA ILE A 36 4.23 -22.07 14.52
C ILE A 36 3.94 -21.31 15.83
N LEU A 37 2.66 -21.07 16.13
CA LEU A 37 2.29 -20.38 17.37
C LEU A 37 2.69 -21.18 18.61
N ARG A 38 2.47 -22.49 18.64
CA ARG A 38 2.84 -23.35 19.78
C ARG A 38 4.35 -23.41 20.01
N GLU A 39 5.13 -23.32 18.94
CA GLU A 39 6.59 -23.35 18.99
C GLU A 39 7.20 -22.00 19.39
N LYS A 40 6.60 -20.90 18.92
CA LYS A 40 7.20 -19.56 19.03
C LYS A 40 6.58 -18.67 20.11
N VAL A 41 5.35 -18.94 20.55
CA VAL A 41 4.72 -18.13 21.59
C VAL A 41 5.38 -18.34 22.94
N GLU A 42 5.91 -17.27 23.50
CA GLU A 42 6.48 -17.26 24.85
C GLU A 42 5.37 -17.18 25.90
N PRO A 43 5.32 -18.08 26.90
CA PRO A 43 4.20 -18.21 27.82
C PRO A 43 3.86 -16.95 28.62
N ASN A 44 4.85 -16.12 28.94
CA ASN A 44 4.69 -14.92 29.76
C ASN A 44 4.73 -13.61 28.97
N ALA A 45 4.87 -13.67 27.63
CA ALA A 45 4.88 -12.50 26.79
C ALA A 45 3.47 -12.01 26.47
N GLN A 46 3.33 -10.68 26.42
CA GLN A 46 2.08 -10.04 26.02
C GLN A 46 2.14 -9.74 24.52
N TYR A 47 1.23 -10.37 23.75
CA TYR A 47 1.18 -10.23 22.30
C TYR A 47 0.13 -9.21 21.88
N VAL A 48 0.53 -8.24 21.06
CA VAL A 48 -0.38 -7.40 20.26
C VAL A 48 -0.53 -8.09 18.90
N TRP A 49 -1.75 -8.40 18.51
CA TRP A 49 -2.04 -9.08 17.27
C TRP A 49 -2.47 -8.11 16.19
N PHE A 50 -1.77 -8.14 15.04
CA PHE A 50 -2.14 -7.44 13.81
C PHE A 50 -2.59 -8.44 12.75
N HIS A 51 -3.71 -8.16 12.12
CA HIS A 51 -4.19 -8.91 10.97
C HIS A 51 -4.36 -7.99 9.75
N ALA A 52 -3.70 -8.38 8.66
CA ALA A 52 -3.80 -7.74 7.35
C ALA A 52 -4.01 -8.82 6.29
N ALA A 53 -5.04 -8.73 5.44
CA ALA A 53 -5.32 -9.79 4.48
C ALA A 53 -4.24 -9.91 3.41
N SER A 54 -3.65 -8.80 2.98
CA SER A 54 -2.72 -8.72 1.87
C SER A 54 -1.55 -7.77 2.17
N LEU A 55 -0.64 -7.62 1.19
CA LEU A 55 0.47 -6.67 1.27
C LEU A 55 -0.03 -5.22 1.39
N GLY A 56 -1.12 -4.86 0.68
CA GLY A 56 -1.66 -3.49 0.71
C GLY A 56 -2.20 -3.11 2.10
N GLU A 57 -2.95 -4.03 2.76
CA GLU A 57 -3.39 -3.79 4.14
C GLU A 57 -2.22 -3.78 5.12
N PHE A 58 -1.21 -4.62 4.91
CA PHE A 58 0.00 -4.58 5.74
C PHE A 58 0.67 -3.21 5.69
N GLU A 59 0.87 -2.61 4.51
CA GLU A 59 1.49 -1.29 4.41
C GLU A 59 0.65 -0.20 5.12
N GLN A 60 -0.67 -0.36 5.22
CA GLN A 60 -1.51 0.51 6.05
C GLN A 60 -1.37 0.25 7.56
N GLY A 61 -1.17 -1.01 7.96
CA GLY A 61 -0.96 -1.36 9.37
C GLY A 61 0.47 -1.10 9.86
N ARG A 62 1.41 -1.02 8.94
CA ARG A 62 2.84 -0.97 9.24
C ARG A 62 3.26 0.24 10.08
N PRO A 63 2.80 1.48 9.86
CA PRO A 63 3.13 2.60 10.72
C PRO A 63 2.74 2.36 12.18
N LEU A 64 1.58 1.73 12.40
CA LEU A 64 1.12 1.41 13.75
C LEU A 64 1.97 0.29 14.39
N ILE A 65 2.35 -0.74 13.62
CA ILE A 65 3.25 -1.80 14.08
C ILE A 65 4.61 -1.23 14.51
N GLU A 66 5.23 -0.41 13.65
CA GLU A 66 6.55 0.17 13.90
C GLU A 66 6.52 1.15 15.08
N GLN A 67 5.46 1.94 15.23
CA GLN A 67 5.31 2.85 16.35
C GLN A 67 5.10 2.10 17.68
N ILE A 68 4.25 1.06 17.72
CA ILE A 68 4.08 0.23 18.92
C ILE A 68 5.40 -0.47 19.27
N ARG A 69 6.13 -0.99 18.28
CA ARG A 69 7.44 -1.62 18.53
C ARG A 69 8.44 -0.67 19.16
N LYS A 70 8.41 0.59 18.74
CA LYS A 70 9.30 1.64 19.23
C LYS A 70 8.92 2.11 20.64
N ASP A 71 7.65 2.43 20.86
CA ASP A 71 7.20 3.11 22.07
C ASP A 71 6.83 2.14 23.20
N TYR A 72 6.51 0.87 22.86
CA TYR A 72 6.04 -0.15 23.80
C TYR A 72 6.81 -1.47 23.62
N PRO A 73 8.14 -1.47 23.86
CA PRO A 73 8.99 -2.64 23.62
C PRO A 73 8.68 -3.85 24.50
N GLN A 74 7.88 -3.70 25.54
CA GLN A 74 7.38 -4.79 26.39
C GLN A 74 6.40 -5.72 25.65
N TYR A 75 5.73 -5.23 24.59
CA TYR A 75 4.84 -6.05 23.80
C TYR A 75 5.59 -6.80 22.68
N LYS A 76 5.18 -8.04 22.46
CA LYS A 76 5.54 -8.79 21.27
C LYS A 76 4.46 -8.65 20.22
N ILE A 77 4.86 -8.67 18.98
CA ILE A 77 3.96 -8.46 17.85
C ILE A 77 3.73 -9.78 17.11
N LEU A 78 2.47 -10.18 17.03
CA LEU A 78 1.99 -11.22 16.13
C LEU A 78 1.38 -10.56 14.89
N LEU A 79 1.90 -10.87 13.71
CA LEU A 79 1.37 -10.44 12.42
C LEU A 79 0.80 -11.63 11.67
N THR A 80 -0.42 -11.50 11.18
CA THR A 80 -1.06 -12.54 10.39
C THR A 80 -1.51 -12.02 9.04
N PHE A 81 -1.36 -12.87 8.01
CA PHE A 81 -1.85 -12.64 6.66
C PHE A 81 -2.89 -13.68 6.26
N PHE A 82 -3.80 -13.28 5.38
CA PHE A 82 -4.71 -14.23 4.74
C PHE A 82 -4.20 -14.65 3.36
N SER A 83 -3.66 -13.72 2.58
CA SER A 83 -3.18 -13.94 1.22
C SER A 83 -1.68 -14.23 1.16
N PRO A 84 -1.23 -15.12 0.26
CA PRO A 84 0.19 -15.30 -0.04
C PRO A 84 0.90 -14.03 -0.49
N SER A 85 0.20 -13.07 -1.12
CA SER A 85 0.78 -11.79 -1.54
C SER A 85 1.34 -10.97 -0.38
N GLY A 86 0.75 -11.09 0.81
CA GLY A 86 1.29 -10.48 2.02
C GLY A 86 2.36 -11.35 2.68
N TYR A 87 2.01 -12.61 2.97
CA TYR A 87 2.88 -13.51 3.71
C TYR A 87 4.22 -13.77 3.02
N GLU A 88 4.20 -14.17 1.75
CA GLU A 88 5.44 -14.53 1.03
C GLU A 88 6.43 -13.36 0.92
N VAL A 89 5.91 -12.14 0.81
CA VAL A 89 6.73 -10.92 0.72
C VAL A 89 7.23 -10.48 2.10
N ARG A 90 6.47 -10.72 3.17
CA ARG A 90 6.73 -10.16 4.51
C ARG A 90 7.00 -11.19 5.59
N LYS A 91 7.15 -12.48 5.28
CA LYS A 91 7.45 -13.54 6.25
C LYS A 91 8.74 -13.34 7.06
N ASN A 92 9.65 -12.50 6.56
CA ASN A 92 10.91 -12.13 7.22
C ASN A 92 10.91 -10.66 7.70
N TYR A 93 9.72 -10.06 7.89
CA TYR A 93 9.64 -8.69 8.37
C TYR A 93 10.08 -8.60 9.84
N GLU A 94 11.11 -7.80 10.11
CA GLU A 94 11.76 -7.69 11.43
C GLU A 94 10.92 -6.94 12.47
N GLY A 95 9.89 -6.21 12.05
CA GLY A 95 8.98 -5.48 12.92
C GLY A 95 7.97 -6.36 13.68
N ALA A 96 7.91 -7.68 13.42
CA ALA A 96 7.03 -8.61 14.12
C ALA A 96 7.80 -9.84 14.63
N ASP A 97 7.45 -10.31 15.84
CA ASP A 97 8.10 -11.46 16.49
C ASP A 97 7.62 -12.78 15.92
N ILE A 98 6.34 -12.85 15.55
CA ILE A 98 5.74 -14.03 14.92
C ILE A 98 4.96 -13.58 13.69
N ILE A 99 5.20 -14.23 12.56
CA ILE A 99 4.46 -13.99 11.31
C ILE A 99 3.91 -15.32 10.82
N THR A 100 2.60 -15.38 10.52
CA THR A 100 1.95 -16.59 10.04
C THR A 100 0.71 -16.28 9.21
N TYR A 101 0.14 -17.29 8.58
CA TYR A 101 -1.19 -17.19 8.00
C TYR A 101 -2.27 -17.18 9.09
N LEU A 102 -3.38 -16.48 8.84
CA LEU A 102 -4.59 -16.63 9.63
C LEU A 102 -5.42 -17.80 9.06
N PRO A 103 -5.65 -18.87 9.82
CA PRO A 103 -6.51 -19.96 9.36
C PRO A 103 -7.94 -19.48 9.07
N ILE A 104 -8.59 -20.11 8.10
CA ILE A 104 -10.00 -19.83 7.74
C ILE A 104 -10.87 -19.75 8.99
N ASP A 105 -11.81 -18.80 9.01
CA ASP A 105 -12.62 -18.42 10.17
C ASP A 105 -13.70 -19.45 10.52
N THR A 106 -13.29 -20.71 10.75
CA THR A 106 -14.15 -21.70 11.38
C THR A 106 -14.07 -21.60 12.90
N VAL A 107 -15.12 -22.01 13.60
CA VAL A 107 -15.16 -22.03 15.07
C VAL A 107 -13.96 -22.77 15.66
N GLY A 108 -13.59 -23.91 15.05
CA GLY A 108 -12.47 -24.74 15.50
C GLY A 108 -11.12 -24.04 15.33
N ASN A 109 -10.90 -23.40 14.18
CA ASN A 109 -9.67 -22.69 13.89
C ASN A 109 -9.51 -21.45 14.79
N ALA A 110 -10.53 -20.62 14.91
CA ALA A 110 -10.52 -19.44 15.76
C ALA A 110 -10.20 -19.80 17.23
N ARG A 111 -10.84 -20.83 17.77
CA ARG A 111 -10.58 -21.28 19.14
C ARG A 111 -9.16 -21.83 19.33
N ARG A 112 -8.65 -22.64 18.39
CA ARG A 112 -7.30 -23.21 18.46
C ARG A 112 -6.24 -22.13 18.37
N PHE A 113 -6.38 -21.22 17.40
CA PHE A 113 -5.45 -20.11 17.19
C PHE A 113 -5.39 -19.21 18.43
N LEU A 114 -6.53 -18.67 18.87
CA LEU A 114 -6.58 -17.77 20.01
C LEU A 114 -6.22 -18.44 21.35
N ARG A 115 -6.36 -19.78 21.46
CA ARG A 115 -5.84 -20.50 22.62
C ARG A 115 -4.31 -20.57 22.61
N ALA A 116 -3.70 -20.63 21.44
CA ALA A 116 -2.25 -20.70 21.30
C ALA A 116 -1.57 -19.38 21.63
N VAL A 117 -2.09 -18.23 21.16
CA VAL A 117 -1.42 -16.92 21.33
C VAL A 117 -1.97 -16.07 22.47
N ARG A 118 -3.26 -16.08 22.75
CA ARG A 118 -3.92 -15.24 23.78
C ARG A 118 -3.50 -13.76 23.72
N PRO A 119 -3.77 -13.05 22.64
CA PRO A 119 -3.34 -11.66 22.50
C PRO A 119 -4.00 -10.77 23.56
N VAL A 120 -3.29 -9.72 24.00
CA VAL A 120 -3.82 -8.71 24.94
C VAL A 120 -4.74 -7.73 24.21
N MET A 121 -4.52 -7.52 22.92
CA MET A 121 -5.35 -6.75 22.00
C MET A 121 -5.13 -7.17 20.55
N ALA A 122 -6.07 -6.82 19.67
CA ALA A 122 -5.99 -7.16 18.25
C ALA A 122 -6.37 -5.96 17.36
N PHE A 123 -5.61 -5.76 16.28
CA PHE A 123 -5.85 -4.77 15.25
C PHE A 123 -6.13 -5.45 13.92
N PHE A 124 -7.30 -5.15 13.34
CA PHE A 124 -7.72 -5.63 12.04
C PHE A 124 -7.68 -4.48 11.04
N ILE A 125 -6.92 -4.63 9.98
CA ILE A 125 -6.70 -3.56 9.00
C ILE A 125 -7.77 -3.61 7.92
N LYS A 126 -8.45 -2.48 7.67
CA LYS A 126 -9.53 -2.33 6.68
C LYS A 126 -10.76 -3.20 6.98
N TYR A 127 -11.09 -4.13 6.05
CA TYR A 127 -12.37 -4.85 5.97
C TYR A 127 -12.31 -6.26 6.55
N GLU A 128 -11.41 -6.53 7.48
CA GLU A 128 -11.15 -7.85 8.02
C GLU A 128 -12.13 -8.19 9.16
N PHE A 129 -13.37 -8.53 8.79
CA PHE A 129 -14.48 -8.80 9.71
C PHE A 129 -14.69 -10.31 9.94
N TRP A 130 -13.74 -10.97 10.57
CA TRP A 130 -13.69 -12.39 10.83
C TRP A 130 -14.55 -12.76 12.05
N TYR A 131 -15.80 -13.18 11.81
CA TYR A 131 -16.82 -13.34 12.85
C TYR A 131 -16.41 -14.22 14.03
N ASN A 132 -15.87 -15.42 13.79
CA ASN A 132 -15.53 -16.34 14.89
C ASN A 132 -14.32 -15.84 15.69
N TYR A 133 -13.31 -15.28 15.03
CA TYR A 133 -12.16 -14.66 15.72
C TYR A 133 -12.61 -13.49 16.59
N LEU A 134 -13.37 -12.59 16.03
CA LEU A 134 -13.87 -11.39 16.73
C LEU A 134 -14.79 -11.77 17.89
N HIS A 135 -15.69 -12.74 17.69
CA HIS A 135 -16.60 -13.21 18.73
C HIS A 135 -15.86 -13.88 19.90
N VAL A 136 -14.79 -14.67 19.61
CA VAL A 136 -13.97 -15.25 20.67
C VAL A 136 -13.15 -14.20 21.42
N LEU A 137 -12.61 -13.18 20.73
CA LEU A 137 -11.93 -12.06 21.36
C LEU A 137 -12.89 -11.30 22.32
N GLN A 138 -14.07 -10.94 21.81
CA GLN A 138 -15.10 -10.27 22.60
C GLN A 138 -15.49 -11.06 23.84
N HIS A 139 -15.74 -12.38 23.70
CA HIS A 139 -16.07 -13.27 24.81
C HIS A 139 -14.98 -13.35 25.87
N ARG A 140 -13.72 -13.15 25.47
CA ARG A 140 -12.56 -13.15 26.38
C ARG A 140 -12.27 -11.78 26.99
N GLY A 141 -13.00 -10.74 26.61
CA GLY A 141 -12.72 -9.36 27.01
C GLY A 141 -11.44 -8.79 26.37
N THR A 142 -10.91 -9.44 25.32
CA THR A 142 -9.75 -8.94 24.56
C THR A 142 -10.22 -7.86 23.59
N PRO A 143 -9.75 -6.61 23.70
CA PRO A 143 -10.17 -5.55 22.78
C PRO A 143 -9.71 -5.82 21.36
N ALA A 144 -10.62 -5.63 20.41
CA ALA A 144 -10.38 -5.70 18.99
C ALA A 144 -10.66 -4.34 18.36
N TYR A 145 -9.75 -3.85 17.54
CA TYR A 145 -9.82 -2.56 16.87
C TYR A 145 -9.83 -2.74 15.36
N SER A 146 -10.72 -2.03 14.66
CA SER A 146 -10.68 -1.93 13.20
C SER A 146 -9.96 -0.64 12.82
N VAL A 147 -8.92 -0.72 11.98
CA VAL A 147 -8.05 0.41 11.65
C VAL A 147 -8.09 0.70 10.16
N SER A 148 -8.10 1.98 9.81
CA SER A 148 -8.15 2.49 8.43
C SER A 148 -9.34 1.94 7.63
N SER A 149 -10.46 1.67 8.30
CA SER A 149 -11.68 1.20 7.65
C SER A 149 -12.40 2.36 6.97
N ILE A 150 -12.98 2.08 5.81
CA ILE A 150 -13.84 3.00 5.09
C ILE A 150 -15.16 2.31 4.78
N PHE A 151 -16.28 2.89 5.18
CA PHE A 151 -17.60 2.32 4.97
C PHE A 151 -18.33 3.08 3.85
N ARG A 152 -19.16 2.35 3.09
CA ARG A 152 -19.97 2.89 1.99
C ARG A 152 -21.43 2.47 2.16
N PRO A 153 -22.38 3.31 1.71
CA PRO A 153 -23.82 3.04 1.90
C PRO A 153 -24.33 1.77 1.19
N ASP A 154 -23.64 1.34 0.16
CA ASP A 154 -23.99 0.15 -0.63
C ASP A 154 -23.58 -1.17 0.03
N GLN A 155 -22.72 -1.14 1.04
CA GLN A 155 -22.27 -2.34 1.74
C GLN A 155 -23.41 -3.03 2.50
N ILE A 156 -23.35 -4.35 2.57
CA ILE A 156 -24.38 -5.23 3.15
C ILE A 156 -24.76 -4.87 4.58
N PHE A 157 -23.84 -4.33 5.37
CA PHE A 157 -24.04 -3.97 6.77
C PHE A 157 -25.13 -2.89 6.97
N PHE A 158 -25.33 -2.04 5.96
CA PHE A 158 -26.27 -0.91 5.98
C PHE A 158 -27.57 -1.19 5.22
N LYS A 159 -27.72 -2.40 4.68
CA LYS A 159 -28.97 -2.82 4.02
C LYS A 159 -29.93 -3.42 5.03
N TRP A 160 -31.23 -3.24 4.80
CA TRP A 160 -32.28 -3.75 5.69
C TRP A 160 -32.20 -5.27 5.92
N TYR A 161 -31.72 -6.02 4.93
CA TYR A 161 -31.49 -7.48 4.99
C TYR A 161 -30.13 -7.86 5.57
N GLY A 162 -29.26 -6.90 5.80
CA GLY A 162 -27.87 -7.11 6.26
C GLY A 162 -27.68 -7.08 7.78
N SER A 163 -28.73 -6.89 8.57
CA SER A 163 -28.64 -6.76 10.03
C SER A 163 -27.93 -7.94 10.73
N GLY A 164 -28.07 -9.15 10.16
CA GLY A 164 -27.36 -10.35 10.64
C GLY A 164 -25.84 -10.25 10.47
N TYR A 165 -25.37 -9.63 9.39
CA TYR A 165 -23.95 -9.39 9.13
C TYR A 165 -23.42 -8.25 9.99
N GLY A 166 -24.22 -7.22 10.27
CA GLY A 166 -23.86 -6.11 11.15
C GLY A 166 -23.50 -6.53 12.58
N ARG A 167 -23.90 -7.74 13.02
CA ARG A 167 -23.52 -8.26 14.34
C ARG A 167 -22.03 -8.44 14.53
N VAL A 168 -21.29 -8.78 13.45
CA VAL A 168 -19.83 -8.92 13.53
C VAL A 168 -19.16 -7.61 13.89
N LEU A 169 -19.66 -6.49 13.38
CA LEU A 169 -19.11 -5.17 13.65
C LEU A 169 -19.23 -4.80 15.13
N ARG A 170 -20.22 -5.29 15.85
CA ARG A 170 -20.41 -5.07 17.30
C ARG A 170 -19.42 -5.84 18.18
N CYS A 171 -18.59 -6.71 17.58
CA CYS A 171 -17.51 -7.38 18.30
C CYS A 171 -16.25 -6.52 18.42
N PHE A 172 -16.16 -5.44 17.66
CA PHE A 172 -15.06 -4.49 17.81
C PHE A 172 -15.28 -3.58 19.01
N SER A 173 -14.21 -3.31 19.72
CA SER A 173 -14.19 -2.35 20.83
C SER A 173 -14.22 -0.91 20.33
N ARG A 174 -13.58 -0.63 19.18
CA ARG A 174 -13.56 0.69 18.52
C ARG A 174 -13.23 0.57 17.05
N PHE A 175 -13.78 1.50 16.28
CA PHE A 175 -13.45 1.70 14.86
C PHE A 175 -12.62 2.96 14.70
N PHE A 176 -11.49 2.83 13.99
CA PHE A 176 -10.68 3.93 13.51
C PHE A 176 -10.91 4.07 12.00
N VAL A 177 -11.80 4.98 11.64
CA VAL A 177 -12.28 5.14 10.26
C VAL A 177 -11.57 6.27 9.53
N GLN A 178 -11.60 6.21 8.19
CA GLN A 178 -10.90 7.20 7.37
C GLN A 178 -11.64 8.53 7.27
N ASN A 179 -13.00 8.55 7.34
CA ASN A 179 -13.81 9.75 7.10
C ASN A 179 -15.08 9.79 7.97
N GLU A 180 -15.72 10.97 8.01
CA GLU A 180 -16.96 11.18 8.77
C GLU A 180 -18.14 10.37 8.22
N GLU A 181 -18.24 10.17 6.89
CA GLU A 181 -19.29 9.34 6.30
C GLU A 181 -19.29 7.92 6.89
N SER A 182 -18.11 7.32 7.02
CA SER A 182 -17.96 5.99 7.62
C SER A 182 -18.42 5.96 9.07
N LYS A 183 -18.12 7.00 9.85
CA LYS A 183 -18.57 7.15 11.24
C LYS A 183 -20.09 7.30 11.32
N GLU A 184 -20.69 8.10 10.46
CA GLU A 184 -22.14 8.28 10.38
C GLU A 184 -22.86 6.98 10.02
N LEU A 185 -22.32 6.23 9.04
CA LEU A 185 -22.87 4.92 8.64
C LEU A 185 -22.85 3.92 9.79
N LEU A 186 -21.77 3.85 10.56
CA LEU A 186 -21.66 3.00 11.74
C LEU A 186 -22.70 3.43 12.82
N SER A 187 -22.84 4.74 13.03
CA SER A 187 -23.83 5.29 13.97
C SER A 187 -25.26 4.88 13.62
N LYS A 188 -25.63 4.85 12.31
CA LYS A 188 -26.96 4.43 11.84
C LYS A 188 -27.31 2.98 12.19
N ILE A 189 -26.32 2.12 12.40
CA ILE A 189 -26.51 0.72 12.84
C ILE A 189 -26.24 0.51 14.33
N GLY A 190 -26.14 1.61 15.11
CA GLY A 190 -25.99 1.58 16.56
C GLY A 190 -24.57 1.31 17.05
N ILE A 191 -23.55 1.64 16.25
CA ILE A 191 -22.13 1.60 16.63
C ILE A 191 -21.66 3.04 16.83
N SER A 192 -21.51 3.45 18.08
CA SER A 192 -21.12 4.82 18.46
C SER A 192 -19.61 4.99 18.70
N ASP A 193 -18.89 3.90 18.99
CA ASP A 193 -17.45 3.96 19.27
C ASP A 193 -16.63 3.93 17.97
N ALA A 194 -16.69 5.03 17.22
CA ALA A 194 -15.97 5.25 15.99
C ALA A 194 -15.26 6.60 16.01
N VAL A 195 -13.96 6.61 15.72
CA VAL A 195 -13.11 7.81 15.68
C VAL A 195 -12.59 8.00 14.27
N VAL A 196 -12.72 9.21 13.74
CA VAL A 196 -12.13 9.57 12.43
C VAL A 196 -10.67 9.89 12.63
N VAL A 197 -9.82 9.04 12.05
CA VAL A 197 -8.36 9.17 12.16
C VAL A 197 -7.70 9.52 10.83
N GLY A 198 -8.32 9.23 9.71
CA GLY A 198 -7.74 9.31 8.37
C GLY A 198 -7.16 7.97 7.90
N ASP A 199 -6.31 8.04 6.89
CA ASP A 199 -5.66 6.88 6.29
C ASP A 199 -4.18 6.82 6.68
N THR A 200 -3.77 5.75 7.31
CA THR A 200 -2.38 5.50 7.74
C THR A 200 -1.38 5.40 6.58
N ARG A 201 -1.83 5.32 5.31
CA ARG A 201 -0.95 5.39 4.14
C ARG A 201 -0.23 6.74 4.04
N PHE A 202 -0.85 7.83 4.51
CA PHE A 202 -0.19 9.14 4.56
C PHE A 202 0.98 9.14 5.54
N ASP A 203 0.82 8.55 6.72
CA ASP A 203 1.92 8.37 7.68
C ASP A 203 3.01 7.48 7.07
N ARG A 204 2.60 6.43 6.33
CA ARG A 204 3.54 5.48 5.72
C ARG A 204 4.47 6.14 4.72
N VAL A 205 3.96 6.98 3.84
CA VAL A 205 4.82 7.64 2.83
C VAL A 205 5.75 8.68 3.45
N LEU A 206 5.36 9.33 4.55
CA LEU A 206 6.26 10.19 5.33
C LEU A 206 7.40 9.39 5.97
N GLN A 207 7.11 8.23 6.57
CA GLN A 207 8.16 7.33 7.08
C GLN A 207 9.12 6.86 5.97
N ILE A 208 8.57 6.57 4.77
CA ILE A 208 9.39 6.21 3.60
C ILE A 208 10.29 7.38 3.19
N LYS A 209 9.77 8.61 3.16
CA LYS A 209 10.54 9.82 2.88
C LYS A 209 11.71 9.97 3.86
N GLU A 210 11.44 9.84 5.17
CA GLU A 210 12.46 9.92 6.21
C GLU A 210 13.53 8.81 6.12
N ALA A 211 13.10 7.58 5.77
CA ALA A 211 13.97 6.41 5.66
C ALA A 211 14.57 6.23 4.25
N SER A 212 14.45 7.21 3.37
CA SER A 212 14.90 7.11 1.99
C SER A 212 16.40 6.86 1.90
N LYS A 213 16.78 6.01 0.93
CA LYS A 213 18.17 5.64 0.70
C LYS A 213 18.78 6.55 -0.35
N LYS A 214 20.00 6.98 -0.13
CA LYS A 214 20.81 7.54 -1.21
C LYS A 214 21.11 6.47 -2.25
N LEU A 215 20.94 6.83 -3.51
CA LEU A 215 21.14 5.94 -4.66
C LEU A 215 22.26 6.51 -5.55
N PRO A 216 23.54 6.19 -5.28
CA PRO A 216 24.67 6.83 -5.96
C PRO A 216 24.62 6.74 -7.47
N LEU A 217 24.15 5.61 -8.04
CA LEU A 217 23.99 5.47 -9.48
C LEU A 217 22.91 6.39 -10.07
N VAL A 218 21.82 6.63 -9.31
CA VAL A 218 20.77 7.58 -9.72
C VAL A 218 21.30 9.01 -9.61
N GLU A 219 22.00 9.35 -8.53
CA GLU A 219 22.64 10.66 -8.35
C GLU A 219 23.60 10.98 -9.50
N LYS A 220 24.42 10.02 -9.93
CA LYS A 220 25.29 10.15 -11.11
C LYS A 220 24.49 10.26 -12.41
N PHE A 221 23.45 9.44 -12.58
CA PHE A 221 22.57 9.49 -13.75
C PHE A 221 22.01 10.89 -13.97
N ILE A 222 21.49 11.52 -12.93
CA ILE A 222 20.86 12.85 -13.01
C ILE A 222 21.88 14.00 -12.96
N ASN A 223 23.15 13.71 -12.66
CA ASN A 223 24.20 14.71 -12.41
C ASN A 223 23.78 15.70 -11.31
N ILE A 224 23.50 15.18 -10.12
CA ILE A 224 22.83 15.92 -9.02
C ILE A 224 23.56 17.20 -8.61
N ASP A 225 24.89 17.24 -8.75
CA ASP A 225 25.72 18.36 -8.33
C ASP A 225 25.85 19.45 -9.43
N ALA A 226 25.33 19.21 -10.64
CA ALA A 226 25.41 20.20 -11.72
C ALA A 226 24.34 21.29 -11.58
N THR A 227 24.75 22.51 -11.77
CA THR A 227 23.85 23.70 -11.72
C THR A 227 22.88 23.76 -12.90
N ASP A 228 23.24 23.12 -14.01
CA ASP A 228 22.50 23.05 -15.26
C ASP A 228 21.95 21.64 -15.55
N ARG A 229 21.68 20.84 -14.49
CA ARG A 229 21.14 19.50 -14.64
C ARG A 229 19.83 19.49 -15.44
N LYS A 230 19.69 18.48 -16.29
CA LYS A 230 18.41 18.24 -16.97
C LYS A 230 17.30 17.91 -15.94
N LYS A 231 16.07 18.30 -16.26
CA LYS A 231 14.90 17.88 -15.50
C LYS A 231 14.73 16.38 -15.54
N VAL A 232 14.18 15.80 -14.49
CA VAL A 232 14.01 14.37 -14.33
C VAL A 232 12.53 14.00 -14.27
N PHE A 233 12.11 13.16 -15.20
CA PHE A 233 10.78 12.55 -15.16
C PHE A 233 10.89 11.13 -14.61
N VAL A 234 10.07 10.80 -13.61
CA VAL A 234 10.03 9.47 -13.00
C VAL A 234 8.69 8.80 -13.30
N ALA A 235 8.70 7.75 -14.13
CA ALA A 235 7.55 6.91 -14.38
C ALA A 235 7.59 5.69 -13.46
N GLY A 236 6.74 5.66 -12.42
CA GLY A 236 6.68 4.56 -11.47
C GLY A 236 5.50 3.63 -11.69
N SER A 237 5.72 2.34 -11.54
CA SER A 237 4.72 1.28 -11.73
C SER A 237 3.99 1.37 -13.07
N SER A 238 4.73 1.73 -14.13
CA SER A 238 4.16 1.88 -15.47
C SER A 238 3.75 0.56 -16.10
N TRP A 239 2.79 0.64 -17.01
CA TRP A 239 2.35 -0.44 -17.89
C TRP A 239 2.47 0.00 -19.33
N GLN A 240 2.42 -0.94 -20.26
CA GLN A 240 2.61 -0.65 -21.69
C GLN A 240 1.75 0.52 -22.19
N PRO A 241 0.42 0.66 -21.88
CA PRO A 241 -0.36 1.82 -22.34
C PRO A 241 0.15 3.17 -21.80
N ASP A 242 0.69 3.21 -20.57
CA ASP A 242 1.31 4.40 -20.00
C ASP A 242 2.59 4.75 -20.76
N GLU A 243 3.41 3.73 -21.04
CA GLU A 243 4.73 3.83 -21.68
C GLU A 243 4.62 4.31 -23.13
N GLU A 244 3.60 3.87 -23.85
CA GLU A 244 3.32 4.31 -25.22
C GLU A 244 3.00 5.82 -25.29
N ILE A 245 2.38 6.39 -24.25
CA ILE A 245 2.09 7.82 -24.18
C ILE A 245 3.36 8.61 -23.86
N PHE A 246 4.00 8.36 -22.71
CA PHE A 246 5.09 9.23 -22.31
C PHE A 246 6.37 9.04 -23.15
N LEU A 247 6.66 7.83 -23.66
CA LEU A 247 7.82 7.62 -24.52
C LEU A 247 7.68 8.32 -25.87
N LYS A 248 6.47 8.43 -26.41
CA LYS A 248 6.24 9.21 -27.63
C LYS A 248 6.66 10.66 -27.47
N TYR A 249 6.33 11.28 -26.34
CA TYR A 249 6.76 12.64 -26.00
C TYR A 249 8.29 12.73 -25.83
N PHE A 250 8.87 11.84 -25.01
CA PHE A 250 10.30 11.93 -24.70
C PHE A 250 11.20 11.56 -25.86
N ASN A 251 10.75 10.83 -26.87
CA ASN A 251 11.51 10.61 -28.10
C ASN A 251 11.78 11.92 -28.87
N GLU A 252 10.89 12.90 -28.76
CA GLU A 252 11.00 14.21 -29.41
C GLU A 252 11.69 15.26 -28.53
N HIS A 253 11.74 15.04 -27.19
CA HIS A 253 12.29 15.98 -26.22
C HIS A 253 13.56 15.43 -25.56
N LYS A 254 14.69 16.15 -25.73
CA LYS A 254 16.05 15.71 -25.29
C LYS A 254 16.53 16.44 -24.01
N ASP A 255 15.77 17.35 -23.51
CA ASP A 255 16.07 18.20 -22.33
C ASP A 255 15.71 17.56 -20.99
N TRP A 256 15.18 16.34 -21.02
CA TRP A 256 14.83 15.55 -19.85
C TRP A 256 15.70 14.30 -19.69
N LYS A 257 15.97 13.92 -18.45
CA LYS A 257 16.36 12.56 -18.04
C LYS A 257 15.11 11.77 -17.69
N LEU A 258 15.06 10.50 -18.06
CA LEU A 258 13.90 9.66 -17.86
C LEU A 258 14.25 8.44 -16.99
N ILE A 259 13.56 8.27 -15.87
CA ILE A 259 13.64 7.07 -15.04
C ILE A 259 12.33 6.30 -15.19
N ILE A 260 12.41 5.04 -15.62
CA ILE A 260 11.25 4.17 -15.79
C ILE A 260 11.37 3.00 -14.82
N ALA A 261 10.43 2.88 -13.89
CA ALA A 261 10.29 1.73 -13.01
C ALA A 261 8.98 0.98 -13.36
N PRO A 262 9.01 0.04 -14.31
CA PRO A 262 7.82 -0.64 -14.77
C PRO A 262 7.25 -1.55 -13.69
N HIS A 263 5.92 -1.76 -13.70
CA HIS A 263 5.26 -2.66 -12.77
C HIS A 263 5.68 -4.13 -12.95
N VAL A 264 5.95 -4.51 -14.19
CA VAL A 264 6.43 -5.84 -14.57
C VAL A 264 7.84 -5.72 -15.13
N ILE A 265 8.81 -6.35 -14.45
CA ILE A 265 10.24 -6.34 -14.84
C ILE A 265 10.68 -7.58 -15.63
N GLY A 266 9.72 -8.32 -16.23
CA GLY A 266 10.03 -9.46 -17.08
C GLY A 266 10.74 -9.04 -18.40
N GLU A 267 11.64 -9.87 -18.91
CA GLU A 267 12.45 -9.56 -20.09
C GLU A 267 11.62 -9.17 -21.33
N ASP A 268 10.46 -9.79 -21.53
CA ASP A 268 9.63 -9.47 -22.69
C ASP A 268 9.03 -8.06 -22.59
N HIS A 269 8.62 -7.64 -21.38
CA HIS A 269 8.15 -6.28 -21.16
C HIS A 269 9.28 -5.25 -21.29
N LEU A 270 10.46 -5.55 -20.72
CA LEU A 270 11.62 -4.68 -20.86
C LEU A 270 12.05 -4.51 -22.33
N LYS A 271 11.98 -5.56 -23.16
CA LYS A 271 12.23 -5.46 -24.60
C LYS A 271 11.18 -4.58 -25.28
N THR A 272 9.91 -4.65 -24.88
CA THR A 272 8.85 -3.77 -25.39
C THR A 272 9.17 -2.30 -25.09
N ILE A 273 9.53 -1.96 -23.86
CA ILE A 273 9.96 -0.61 -23.49
C ILE A 273 11.14 -0.15 -24.36
N LEU A 274 12.16 -0.98 -24.48
CA LEU A 274 13.34 -0.66 -25.29
C LEU A 274 12.99 -0.41 -26.78
N SER A 275 12.00 -1.13 -27.32
CA SER A 275 11.57 -0.95 -28.72
C SER A 275 10.81 0.37 -28.95
N LEU A 276 10.22 0.94 -27.89
CA LEU A 276 9.51 2.23 -27.95
C LEU A 276 10.45 3.44 -27.83
N ILE A 277 11.67 3.25 -27.30
CA ILE A 277 12.65 4.32 -27.10
C ILE A 277 13.45 4.52 -28.40
N LYS A 278 13.53 5.77 -28.89
CA LYS A 278 14.26 6.15 -30.11
C LYS A 278 15.38 7.14 -29.80
N ASP A 279 16.52 6.96 -30.45
CA ASP A 279 17.64 7.91 -30.44
C ASP A 279 18.11 8.37 -29.05
N LYS A 280 18.03 7.47 -28.04
CA LYS A 280 18.46 7.71 -26.67
C LYS A 280 19.37 6.60 -26.15
N LYS A 281 20.31 6.98 -25.31
CA LYS A 281 21.15 6.03 -24.57
C LYS A 281 20.36 5.48 -23.38
N VAL A 282 20.17 4.17 -23.32
CA VAL A 282 19.40 3.48 -22.28
C VAL A 282 20.32 2.59 -21.45
N VAL A 283 20.19 2.66 -20.15
CA VAL A 283 20.86 1.76 -19.20
C VAL A 283 19.82 1.11 -18.28
N ARG A 284 19.96 -0.20 -18.03
CA ARG A 284 19.21 -0.90 -16.97
C ARG A 284 19.94 -0.76 -15.65
N TYR A 285 19.23 -0.55 -14.58
CA TYR A 285 19.83 -0.31 -13.26
C TYR A 285 20.71 -1.45 -12.77
N THR A 286 20.32 -2.71 -13.02
CA THR A 286 21.12 -3.88 -12.64
C THR A 286 22.42 -4.03 -13.47
N GLN A 287 22.55 -3.32 -14.60
CA GLN A 287 23.70 -3.30 -15.49
C GLN A 287 24.43 -1.94 -15.46
N ALA A 288 23.96 -1.02 -14.60
CA ALA A 288 24.51 0.32 -14.50
C ALA A 288 25.87 0.31 -13.80
N THR A 289 26.82 1.05 -14.37
CA THR A 289 28.10 1.39 -13.77
C THR A 289 28.21 2.89 -13.63
N GLU A 290 29.16 3.36 -12.85
CA GLU A 290 29.41 4.80 -12.70
C GLU A 290 29.74 5.50 -14.03
N GLU A 291 30.33 4.77 -14.99
CA GLU A 291 30.75 5.31 -16.28
C GLU A 291 29.57 5.37 -17.27
N ASN A 292 28.80 4.26 -17.42
CA ASN A 292 27.78 4.20 -18.44
C ASN A 292 26.49 4.97 -18.06
N VAL A 293 26.23 5.17 -16.76
CA VAL A 293 25.02 5.83 -16.28
C VAL A 293 25.04 7.34 -16.51
N VAL A 294 26.21 7.97 -16.48
CA VAL A 294 26.37 9.43 -16.69
C VAL A 294 25.91 9.85 -18.08
N GLU A 295 26.26 9.07 -19.10
CA GLU A 295 25.91 9.36 -20.49
C GLU A 295 24.49 8.94 -20.89
N ALA A 296 23.80 8.17 -20.04
CA ALA A 296 22.47 7.66 -20.34
C ALA A 296 21.43 8.78 -20.32
N ASP A 297 20.45 8.70 -21.23
CA ASP A 297 19.25 9.55 -21.24
C ASP A 297 18.09 8.90 -20.49
N VAL A 298 18.06 7.57 -20.46
CA VAL A 298 17.01 6.75 -19.85
C VAL A 298 17.63 5.71 -18.93
N LEU A 299 17.13 5.66 -17.68
CA LEU A 299 17.45 4.64 -16.70
C LEU A 299 16.21 3.76 -16.45
N ILE A 300 16.28 2.48 -16.79
CA ILE A 300 15.22 1.51 -16.52
C ILE A 300 15.52 0.78 -15.22
N ILE A 301 14.60 0.84 -14.26
CA ILE A 301 14.73 0.16 -12.98
C ILE A 301 14.16 -1.26 -13.12
N ASP A 302 15.04 -2.19 -13.35
CA ASP A 302 14.76 -3.61 -13.56
C ASP A 302 14.90 -4.46 -12.28
N CYS A 303 14.70 -3.84 -11.12
CA CYS A 303 14.70 -4.50 -9.83
C CYS A 303 13.63 -3.90 -8.90
N PHE A 304 13.24 -4.64 -7.85
CA PHE A 304 12.24 -4.21 -6.89
C PHE A 304 12.83 -3.44 -5.70
N GLY A 305 12.00 -2.61 -5.05
CA GLY A 305 12.29 -1.99 -3.74
C GLY A 305 13.03 -0.67 -3.78
N LEU A 306 13.20 -0.05 -4.97
CA LEU A 306 13.87 1.24 -5.11
C LEU A 306 12.94 2.40 -5.44
N LEU A 307 11.75 2.14 -6.00
CA LEU A 307 10.87 3.16 -6.58
C LEU A 307 10.56 4.30 -5.62
N SER A 308 10.20 4.00 -4.38
CA SER A 308 9.85 5.02 -3.38
C SER A 308 11.01 5.96 -3.04
N SER A 309 12.26 5.48 -3.12
CA SER A 309 13.46 6.33 -2.96
C SER A 309 13.83 7.06 -4.27
N ILE A 310 13.49 6.49 -5.42
CA ILE A 310 13.77 7.07 -6.73
C ILE A 310 12.94 8.33 -6.98
N TYR A 311 11.70 8.39 -6.49
CA TYR A 311 10.88 9.59 -6.61
C TYR A 311 11.56 10.84 -6.04
N HIS A 312 12.42 10.69 -5.01
CA HIS A 312 13.21 11.78 -4.46
C HIS A 312 14.03 12.57 -5.51
N TYR A 313 14.41 11.92 -6.59
CA TYR A 313 15.28 12.49 -7.64
C TYR A 313 14.51 13.10 -8.81
N GLY A 314 13.19 13.03 -8.80
CA GLY A 314 12.31 13.50 -9.87
C GLY A 314 11.91 14.96 -9.74
N ASP A 315 11.66 15.60 -10.87
CA ASP A 315 11.03 16.93 -10.96
C ASP A 315 9.53 16.82 -11.33
N VAL A 316 9.13 15.71 -11.97
CA VAL A 316 7.74 15.35 -12.31
C VAL A 316 7.60 13.83 -12.20
N ALA A 317 6.53 13.38 -11.58
CA ALA A 317 6.21 11.96 -11.46
C ALA A 317 5.03 11.56 -12.34
N TYR A 318 5.08 10.34 -12.85
CA TYR A 318 3.95 9.63 -13.43
C TYR A 318 3.71 8.32 -12.66
N VAL A 319 2.47 8.06 -12.28
CA VAL A 319 2.09 6.82 -11.60
C VAL A 319 1.19 5.99 -12.52
N GLY A 320 1.69 4.84 -12.92
CA GLY A 320 1.06 3.98 -13.91
C GLY A 320 -0.17 3.22 -13.43
N GLY A 321 -0.78 2.50 -14.38
CA GLY A 321 -1.95 1.64 -14.17
C GLY A 321 -3.29 2.30 -14.49
N GLY A 322 -3.31 3.62 -14.68
CA GLY A 322 -4.53 4.37 -14.90
C GLY A 322 -5.23 4.14 -16.24
N PHE A 323 -4.62 3.46 -17.19
CA PHE A 323 -5.24 2.99 -18.43
C PHE A 323 -5.71 1.54 -18.36
N GLY A 324 -5.55 0.88 -17.20
CA GLY A 324 -5.93 -0.50 -16.95
C GLY A 324 -6.87 -0.65 -15.77
N VAL A 325 -6.47 -1.49 -14.81
CA VAL A 325 -7.30 -1.85 -13.64
C VAL A 325 -7.40 -0.74 -12.58
N GLY A 326 -6.62 0.32 -12.69
CA GLY A 326 -6.55 1.46 -11.77
C GLY A 326 -5.12 1.85 -11.44
N ILE A 327 -4.97 3.09 -10.98
CA ILE A 327 -3.66 3.67 -10.65
C ILE A 327 -3.00 2.98 -9.45
N HIS A 328 -1.69 3.02 -9.43
CA HIS A 328 -0.90 2.63 -8.26
C HIS A 328 -0.86 3.75 -7.20
N ASN A 329 -0.02 3.61 -6.18
CA ASN A 329 0.04 4.53 -5.04
C ASN A 329 0.65 5.88 -5.42
N VAL A 330 -0.19 6.89 -5.61
CA VAL A 330 0.22 8.26 -5.96
C VAL A 330 0.91 9.00 -4.80
N LEU A 331 0.68 8.58 -3.56
CA LEU A 331 1.24 9.24 -2.38
C LEU A 331 2.76 9.06 -2.29
N GLU A 332 3.30 7.96 -2.84
CA GLU A 332 4.75 7.71 -2.85
C GLU A 332 5.52 8.73 -3.68
N ALA A 333 4.88 9.28 -4.72
CA ALA A 333 5.43 10.38 -5.51
C ALA A 333 5.11 11.74 -4.87
N ALA A 334 3.86 11.97 -4.49
CA ALA A 334 3.38 13.24 -3.97
C ALA A 334 4.14 13.72 -2.73
N VAL A 335 4.59 12.80 -1.88
CA VAL A 335 5.34 13.11 -0.64
C VAL A 335 6.68 13.81 -0.90
N TRP A 336 7.18 13.78 -2.14
CA TRP A 336 8.45 14.39 -2.55
C TRP A 336 8.29 15.78 -3.17
N ASP A 337 7.16 16.43 -2.97
CA ASP A 337 6.90 17.81 -3.42
C ASP A 337 7.05 17.97 -4.94
N MET A 338 6.50 17.00 -5.72
CA MET A 338 6.49 17.04 -7.17
C MET A 338 5.09 16.86 -7.74
N PRO A 339 4.76 17.45 -8.91
CA PRO A 339 3.49 17.21 -9.57
C PRO A 339 3.38 15.76 -10.00
N VAL A 340 2.20 15.15 -9.80
CA VAL A 340 1.94 13.74 -10.04
C VAL A 340 0.93 13.55 -11.16
N LEU A 341 1.35 12.93 -12.26
CA LEU A 341 0.52 12.59 -13.40
C LEU A 341 0.03 11.13 -13.29
N PHE A 342 -1.16 10.86 -13.74
CA PHE A 342 -1.74 9.51 -13.78
C PHE A 342 -2.89 9.41 -14.78
N GLY A 343 -3.19 8.19 -15.25
CA GLY A 343 -4.25 7.94 -16.22
C GLY A 343 -5.66 8.03 -15.64
N PRO A 344 -6.73 7.90 -16.49
CA PRO A 344 -8.12 8.28 -16.18
C PRO A 344 -8.86 7.30 -15.25
N ASN A 345 -8.37 6.09 -15.04
CA ASN A 345 -9.03 5.15 -14.12
C ASN A 345 -8.61 5.40 -12.66
N ASN A 346 -8.96 6.60 -12.16
CA ASN A 346 -8.55 7.07 -10.83
C ASN A 346 -9.74 7.43 -9.91
N LYS A 347 -10.98 7.39 -10.39
CA LYS A 347 -12.19 7.87 -9.68
C LYS A 347 -12.46 7.19 -8.32
N HIS A 348 -12.00 5.95 -8.16
CA HIS A 348 -12.18 5.19 -6.92
C HIS A 348 -11.05 5.39 -5.90
N PHE A 349 -10.05 6.20 -6.23
CA PHE A 349 -8.88 6.48 -5.41
C PHE A 349 -9.00 7.87 -4.78
N ALA A 350 -9.42 7.93 -3.53
CA ALA A 350 -9.68 9.19 -2.82
C ALA A 350 -8.45 10.10 -2.78
N GLU A 351 -7.26 9.52 -2.66
CA GLU A 351 -5.98 10.23 -2.68
C GLU A 351 -5.70 10.91 -4.02
N ALA A 352 -6.02 10.26 -5.14
CA ALA A 352 -5.86 10.87 -6.46
C ALA A 352 -6.88 12.00 -6.68
N GLN A 353 -8.14 11.79 -6.25
CA GLN A 353 -9.15 12.84 -6.33
C GLN A 353 -8.79 14.05 -5.46
N GLY A 354 -8.17 13.83 -4.30
CA GLY A 354 -7.64 14.89 -3.46
C GLY A 354 -6.52 15.67 -4.14
N LEU A 355 -5.54 14.98 -4.71
CA LEU A 355 -4.44 15.62 -5.46
C LEU A 355 -4.94 16.44 -6.65
N LEU A 356 -5.94 15.93 -7.41
CA LEU A 356 -6.56 16.66 -8.52
C LEU A 356 -7.24 17.95 -8.03
N ARG A 357 -8.03 17.86 -6.96
CA ARG A 357 -8.74 19.00 -6.37
C ARG A 357 -7.78 20.07 -5.86
N ASP A 358 -6.70 19.68 -5.22
CA ASP A 358 -5.75 20.58 -4.55
C ASP A 358 -4.64 21.05 -5.49
N GLY A 359 -4.61 20.59 -6.77
CA GLY A 359 -3.71 21.10 -7.81
C GLY A 359 -2.33 20.45 -7.84
N GLY A 360 -2.09 19.39 -7.06
CA GLY A 360 -0.84 18.62 -7.07
C GLY A 360 -0.86 17.40 -7.99
N GLY A 361 -2.05 16.97 -8.42
CA GLY A 361 -2.27 15.83 -9.32
C GLY A 361 -2.83 16.26 -10.67
N PHE A 362 -2.55 15.48 -11.73
CA PHE A 362 -2.95 15.76 -13.10
C PHE A 362 -3.38 14.49 -13.80
N GLU A 363 -4.58 14.53 -14.39
CA GLU A 363 -5.13 13.42 -15.15
C GLU A 363 -4.68 13.50 -16.62
N VAL A 364 -4.20 12.38 -17.14
CA VAL A 364 -3.73 12.23 -18.52
C VAL A 364 -4.66 11.26 -19.25
N PHE A 365 -5.23 11.70 -20.36
CA PHE A 365 -6.10 10.87 -21.19
C PHE A 365 -5.42 10.34 -22.46
N ASP A 366 -4.50 11.13 -23.00
CA ASP A 366 -3.84 10.88 -24.29
C ASP A 366 -2.49 11.59 -24.37
N ILE A 367 -1.82 11.46 -25.51
CA ILE A 367 -0.52 12.08 -25.77
C ILE A 367 -0.61 13.61 -25.88
N GLU A 368 -1.70 14.14 -26.41
CA GLU A 368 -1.92 15.57 -26.58
C GLU A 368 -2.02 16.26 -25.22
N GLY A 369 -2.83 15.70 -24.30
CA GLY A 369 -2.95 16.19 -22.92
C GLY A 369 -1.66 16.03 -22.14
N PHE A 370 -0.96 14.90 -22.29
CA PHE A 370 0.36 14.69 -21.67
C PHE A 370 1.38 15.74 -22.16
N SER A 371 1.46 15.97 -23.47
CA SER A 371 2.41 16.92 -24.06
C SER A 371 2.15 18.34 -23.59
N LEU A 372 0.89 18.74 -23.50
CA LEU A 372 0.51 20.07 -23.00
C LEU A 372 1.01 20.29 -21.56
N LEU A 373 0.79 19.33 -20.69
CA LEU A 373 1.24 19.39 -19.29
C LEU A 373 2.76 19.39 -19.19
N MET A 374 3.44 18.51 -19.91
CA MET A 374 4.90 18.39 -19.86
C MET A 374 5.61 19.61 -20.43
N ASN A 375 5.11 20.21 -21.51
CA ASN A 375 5.64 21.45 -22.06
C ASN A 375 5.51 22.57 -21.01
N ARG A 376 4.36 22.70 -20.36
CA ARG A 376 4.17 23.68 -19.30
C ARG A 376 5.14 23.47 -18.13
N PHE A 377 5.34 22.23 -17.68
CA PHE A 377 6.30 21.92 -16.63
C PHE A 377 7.76 22.10 -17.05
N ALA A 378 8.06 21.99 -18.35
CA ALA A 378 9.39 22.25 -18.88
C ALA A 378 9.71 23.76 -18.91
N GLU A 379 8.75 24.57 -19.33
CA GLU A 379 8.91 26.02 -19.58
C GLU A 379 8.70 26.86 -18.32
N ASP A 380 7.79 26.47 -17.42
CA ASP A 380 7.39 27.21 -16.24
C ASP A 380 7.81 26.48 -14.95
N GLU A 381 9.00 26.82 -14.47
CA GLU A 381 9.57 26.23 -13.24
C GLU A 381 8.78 26.63 -11.99
N GLU A 382 8.29 27.87 -11.93
CA GLU A 382 7.52 28.36 -10.79
C GLU A 382 6.20 27.57 -10.68
N TYR A 383 5.50 27.38 -11.79
CA TYR A 383 4.29 26.58 -11.85
C TYR A 383 4.55 25.11 -11.45
N ARG A 384 5.60 24.48 -12.01
CA ARG A 384 5.98 23.10 -11.66
C ARG A 384 6.23 22.95 -10.16
N THR A 385 7.02 23.84 -9.58
CA THR A 385 7.37 23.83 -8.16
C THR A 385 6.15 24.09 -7.27
N ALA A 386 5.28 25.04 -7.66
CA ALA A 386 4.04 25.31 -6.94
C ALA A 386 3.10 24.08 -6.92
N CYS A 387 2.92 23.42 -8.07
CA CYS A 387 2.12 22.19 -8.14
C CYS A 387 2.72 21.07 -7.28
N GLY A 388 4.03 20.92 -7.27
CA GLY A 388 4.73 19.97 -6.42
C GLY A 388 4.52 20.25 -4.92
N ALA A 389 4.68 21.50 -4.51
CA ALA A 389 4.42 21.92 -3.13
C ALA A 389 2.97 21.62 -2.68
N LEU A 390 1.99 21.80 -3.58
CA LEU A 390 0.59 21.43 -3.30
C LEU A 390 0.43 19.91 -3.11
N ALA A 391 1.14 19.08 -3.89
CA ALA A 391 1.12 17.63 -3.71
C ALA A 391 1.69 17.20 -2.36
N GLY A 392 2.84 17.75 -1.95
CA GLY A 392 3.44 17.49 -0.64
C GLY A 392 2.57 17.95 0.52
N ALA A 393 2.07 19.19 0.45
CA ALA A 393 1.18 19.76 1.46
C ALA A 393 -0.12 18.94 1.64
N TYR A 394 -0.67 18.41 0.55
CA TYR A 394 -1.81 17.49 0.62
C TYR A 394 -1.47 16.24 1.46
N VAL A 395 -0.31 15.63 1.23
CA VAL A 395 0.12 14.45 2.00
C VAL A 395 0.30 14.81 3.48
N GLU A 396 1.00 15.89 3.78
CA GLU A 396 1.27 16.33 5.15
C GLU A 396 0.00 16.67 5.93
N SER A 397 -0.96 17.34 5.27
CA SER A 397 -2.23 17.74 5.89
C SER A 397 -3.11 16.59 6.34
N LEU A 398 -2.98 15.42 5.72
CA LEU A 398 -3.78 14.22 6.00
C LEU A 398 -3.04 13.16 6.84
N ALA A 399 -1.80 13.42 7.21
CA ALA A 399 -1.01 12.57 8.09
C ALA A 399 -1.46 12.65 9.57
N GLY A 400 -0.93 11.76 10.40
CA GLY A 400 -1.19 11.72 11.84
C GLY A 400 -2.24 10.68 12.25
N ALA A 401 -2.71 9.85 11.34
CA ALA A 401 -3.66 8.79 11.63
C ALA A 401 -3.12 7.79 12.68
N THR A 402 -1.85 7.41 12.59
CA THR A 402 -1.19 6.50 13.52
C THR A 402 -1.22 7.04 14.96
N ASN A 403 -0.85 8.29 15.16
CA ASN A 403 -0.88 8.93 16.48
C ASN A 403 -2.29 9.05 17.04
N LYS A 404 -3.28 9.36 16.19
CA LYS A 404 -4.69 9.39 16.59
C LYS A 404 -5.20 8.00 17.01
N VAL A 405 -4.78 6.93 16.35
CA VAL A 405 -5.10 5.55 16.77
C VAL A 405 -4.50 5.27 18.13
N LEU A 406 -3.19 5.47 18.30
CA LEU A 406 -2.48 5.16 19.56
C LEU A 406 -3.00 5.94 20.76
N SER A 407 -3.33 7.22 20.61
CA SER A 407 -3.89 8.04 21.68
C SER A 407 -5.30 7.60 22.13
N ASN A 408 -5.95 6.76 21.34
CA ASN A 408 -7.28 6.23 21.60
C ASN A 408 -7.31 4.73 21.96
N VAL A 409 -6.17 4.12 22.17
CA VAL A 409 -5.98 2.71 22.59
C VAL A 409 -5.32 2.70 23.96
N LYS A 410 -5.75 1.79 24.82
CA LYS A 410 -5.08 1.55 26.11
C LYS A 410 -3.98 0.50 25.92
N LEU A 411 -2.76 0.94 25.71
CA LEU A 411 -1.54 0.14 25.62
C LEU A 411 -0.87 -0.01 26.98
#